data_79a069e24fdc87414b6ee6a43009d626
#
_entry.id   79a069e24fdc87414b6ee6a43009d626
#
_cell.length_a   1.000
_cell.length_b   1.000
_cell.length_c   1.000
_cell.angle_alpha   90.00
_cell.angle_beta   90.00
_cell.angle_gamma   90.00
#
_symmetry.space_group_name_H-M   'P 1'
#
loop_
_entity.id
_entity.type
_entity.pdbx_description
1 polymer ?
#
loop_
_entity_poly.entity_id
_entity_poly.type
_entity_poly.pdbx_seq_one_letter_code
_entity_poly.pdbx_strand_id
1 'polypeptide(L)'
;DHTMQGSSGSIIGPGVADNSLGLAVLATIPYILQELDIKLKNNLVLLGGVQSLGRGDLEGIRFFLDNNSFDFKNALCIEGVELGRLSYTSIGMLRGEITCRVPEMYDWSRFGDASAILTLNEVINKINDIRLPKRPRTSVVMGSISGGSSFDTIAKEATLGFEVRSEAEDVVDDVGKTIQYIAEEVASKTGDEVELDIFARRR
;
A
#
# COMPACT_ATOMS: atom_id res chain seq x y z
N ASP A 1 -18.90 -10.00 3.15
CA ASP A 1 -19.35 -11.02 4.09
C ASP A 1 -18.23 -11.29 5.11
N HIS A 2 -18.48 -10.96 6.40
CA HIS A 2 -17.49 -11.09 7.47
C HIS A 2 -17.73 -12.36 8.31
N THR A 3 -18.28 -13.40 7.71
CA THR A 3 -18.57 -14.66 8.41
C THR A 3 -17.30 -15.50 8.60
N MET A 4 -17.05 -15.87 9.84
CA MET A 4 -15.99 -16.79 10.23
C MET A 4 -16.52 -18.21 10.27
N GLN A 5 -15.78 -19.15 9.68
CA GLN A 5 -16.12 -20.58 9.70
C GLN A 5 -15.05 -21.33 10.48
N GLY A 6 -15.48 -22.08 11.50
CA GLY A 6 -14.63 -23.03 12.23
C GLY A 6 -14.87 -24.46 11.75
N SER A 7 -13.81 -25.17 11.40
CA SER A 7 -13.82 -26.62 11.19
C SER A 7 -12.80 -27.28 12.12
N SER A 8 -12.85 -28.62 12.26
CA SER A 8 -11.92 -29.33 13.16
C SER A 8 -10.47 -29.02 12.80
N GLY A 9 -9.82 -28.14 13.57
CA GLY A 9 -8.42 -27.78 13.45
C GLY A 9 -8.11 -26.53 12.61
N SER A 10 -9.10 -25.83 12.04
CA SER A 10 -8.85 -24.58 11.32
C SER A 10 -9.95 -23.55 11.52
N ILE A 11 -9.58 -22.28 11.45
CA ILE A 11 -10.46 -21.11 11.46
C ILE A 11 -10.24 -20.37 10.14
N ILE A 12 -11.32 -20.17 9.37
CA ILE A 12 -11.27 -19.53 8.05
C ILE A 12 -12.17 -18.30 8.07
N GLY A 13 -11.68 -17.18 7.63
CA GLY A 13 -12.42 -15.92 7.50
C GLY A 13 -11.54 -14.75 7.12
N PRO A 14 -12.14 -13.62 6.69
CA PRO A 14 -11.39 -12.39 6.39
C PRO A 14 -10.62 -11.91 7.62
N GLY A 15 -9.34 -11.60 7.45
CA GLY A 15 -8.48 -11.05 8.51
C GLY A 15 -8.10 -12.01 9.63
N VAL A 16 -8.45 -13.30 9.55
CA VAL A 16 -8.11 -14.28 10.60
C VAL A 16 -6.61 -14.42 10.75
N ALA A 17 -5.88 -14.66 9.68
CA ALA A 17 -4.43 -14.78 9.70
C ALA A 17 -3.76 -13.40 9.75
N ASP A 18 -4.21 -12.46 8.94
CA ASP A 18 -3.66 -11.10 8.83
C ASP A 18 -4.73 -10.06 9.26
N ASN A 19 -4.68 -9.57 10.52
CA ASN A 19 -3.73 -9.98 11.55
C ASN A 19 -4.44 -10.26 12.90
N SER A 20 -5.63 -10.87 12.88
CA SER A 20 -6.34 -11.25 14.11
C SER A 20 -5.56 -12.28 14.93
N LEU A 21 -4.81 -13.18 14.26
CA LEU A 21 -3.95 -14.14 14.94
C LEU A 21 -2.84 -13.43 15.74
N GLY A 22 -2.18 -12.44 15.14
CA GLY A 22 -1.15 -11.65 15.83
C GLY A 22 -1.71 -10.90 17.03
N LEU A 23 -2.92 -10.34 16.92
CA LEU A 23 -3.60 -9.68 18.02
C LEU A 23 -3.97 -10.67 19.15
N ALA A 24 -4.43 -11.87 18.80
CA ALA A 24 -4.71 -12.93 19.78
C ALA A 24 -3.44 -13.36 20.53
N VAL A 25 -2.30 -13.50 19.82
CA VAL A 25 -1.00 -13.76 20.44
C VAL A 25 -0.63 -12.65 21.42
N LEU A 26 -0.74 -11.38 21.02
CA LEU A 26 -0.50 -10.24 21.92
C LEU A 26 -1.34 -10.32 23.19
N ALA A 27 -2.63 -10.60 23.06
CA ALA A 27 -3.55 -10.69 24.19
C ALA A 27 -3.22 -11.86 25.16
N THR A 28 -2.57 -12.91 24.69
CA THR A 28 -2.19 -14.07 25.52
C THR A 28 -0.85 -13.92 26.22
N ILE A 29 0.02 -13.01 25.79
CA ILE A 29 1.37 -12.82 26.39
C ILE A 29 1.32 -12.64 27.91
N PRO A 30 0.45 -11.78 28.52
CA PRO A 30 0.41 -11.62 29.97
C PRO A 30 0.10 -12.92 30.71
N TYR A 31 -0.81 -13.73 30.18
CA TYR A 31 -1.17 -15.03 30.77
C TYR A 31 -0.02 -16.01 30.69
N ILE A 32 0.70 -16.06 29.57
CA ILE A 32 1.88 -16.93 29.39
C ILE A 32 2.99 -16.54 30.36
N LEU A 33 3.27 -15.24 30.54
CA LEU A 33 4.26 -14.75 31.47
C LEU A 33 3.93 -15.14 32.92
N GLN A 34 2.64 -15.06 33.28
CA GLN A 34 2.14 -15.45 34.58
C GLN A 34 2.26 -16.97 34.81
N GLU A 35 1.79 -17.79 33.89
CA GLU A 35 1.84 -19.26 33.98
C GLU A 35 3.27 -19.82 34.08
N LEU A 36 4.20 -19.17 33.38
CA LEU A 36 5.62 -19.58 33.39
C LEU A 36 6.45 -18.89 34.47
N ASP A 37 5.84 -18.10 35.37
CA ASP A 37 6.51 -17.25 36.38
C ASP A 37 7.68 -16.42 35.82
N ILE A 38 7.50 -15.90 34.57
CA ILE A 38 8.51 -15.07 33.93
C ILE A 38 8.36 -13.62 34.41
N LYS A 39 9.40 -13.12 35.09
CA LYS A 39 9.49 -11.72 35.56
C LYS A 39 10.34 -10.91 34.59
N LEU A 40 9.71 -9.93 33.94
CA LEU A 40 10.42 -9.03 33.06
C LEU A 40 11.22 -7.99 33.88
N LYS A 41 12.42 -7.67 33.42
CA LYS A 41 13.24 -6.60 34.01
C LYS A 41 12.78 -5.19 33.67
N ASN A 42 12.07 -5.05 32.56
CA ASN A 42 11.56 -3.79 32.03
C ASN A 42 10.06 -3.88 31.78
N ASN A 43 9.43 -2.73 31.55
CA ASN A 43 8.03 -2.67 31.18
C ASN A 43 7.80 -3.29 29.80
N LEU A 44 6.65 -3.95 29.65
CA LEU A 44 6.16 -4.45 28.39
C LEU A 44 4.95 -3.60 27.97
N VAL A 45 5.02 -3.05 26.76
CA VAL A 45 3.89 -2.36 26.13
C VAL A 45 3.34 -3.25 25.03
N LEU A 46 2.07 -3.60 25.12
CA LEU A 46 1.35 -4.35 24.09
C LEU A 46 0.52 -3.36 23.28
N LEU A 47 0.80 -3.24 21.99
CA LEU A 47 0.17 -2.27 21.10
C LEU A 47 -0.56 -2.96 19.96
N GLY A 48 -1.88 -2.76 19.89
CA GLY A 48 -2.69 -3.11 18.74
C GLY A 48 -2.90 -1.88 17.84
N GLY A 49 -2.22 -1.83 16.71
CA GLY A 49 -2.35 -0.71 15.76
C GLY A 49 -3.56 -0.85 14.85
N VAL A 50 -4.20 0.28 14.53
CA VAL A 50 -5.25 0.39 13.52
C VAL A 50 -4.75 1.15 12.30
N GLN A 51 -5.49 1.11 11.20
CA GLN A 51 -5.16 1.82 9.95
C GLN A 51 -3.75 1.48 9.43
N SER A 52 -3.39 0.19 9.47
CA SER A 52 -2.07 -0.27 9.06
C SER A 52 -1.93 -0.37 7.53
N LEU A 53 -3.04 -0.56 6.81
CA LEU A 53 -3.06 -0.86 5.38
C LEU A 53 -3.68 0.27 4.56
N GLY A 54 -3.48 0.20 3.24
CA GLY A 54 -4.04 1.17 2.30
C GLY A 54 -3.60 2.59 2.59
N ARG A 55 -4.54 3.51 2.54
CA ARG A 55 -4.33 4.95 2.83
C ARG A 55 -4.02 5.24 4.30
N GLY A 56 -4.27 4.29 5.21
CA GLY A 56 -3.95 4.46 6.62
C GLY A 56 -2.44 4.49 6.92
N ASP A 57 -1.64 3.83 6.12
CA ASP A 57 -0.16 3.85 6.17
C ASP A 57 0.45 3.77 7.59
N LEU A 58 -0.03 2.85 8.42
CA LEU A 58 0.41 2.68 9.82
C LEU A 58 0.02 3.86 10.75
N GLU A 59 -1.02 4.60 10.44
CA GLU A 59 -1.40 5.81 11.17
C GLU A 59 -1.49 5.60 12.69
N GLY A 60 -2.13 4.51 13.14
CA GLY A 60 -2.25 4.21 14.57
C GLY A 60 -0.90 4.01 15.26
N ILE A 61 0.05 3.33 14.62
CA ILE A 61 1.39 3.13 15.16
C ILE A 61 2.19 4.44 15.13
N ARG A 62 2.12 5.20 14.04
CA ARG A 62 2.77 6.52 13.93
C ARG A 62 2.25 7.46 15.01
N PHE A 63 0.93 7.57 15.15
CA PHE A 63 0.33 8.38 16.20
C PHE A 63 0.82 7.99 17.61
N PHE A 64 0.88 6.69 17.91
CA PHE A 64 1.38 6.21 19.19
C PHE A 64 2.85 6.60 19.39
N LEU A 65 3.72 6.41 18.40
CA LEU A 65 5.14 6.74 18.50
C LEU A 65 5.38 8.23 18.68
N ASP A 66 4.60 9.07 18.00
CA ASP A 66 4.73 10.54 18.05
C ASP A 66 4.16 11.15 19.35
N ASN A 67 3.21 10.47 20.02
CA ASN A 67 2.49 11.01 21.16
C ASN A 67 2.77 10.28 22.49
N ASN A 68 3.71 9.35 22.55
CA ASN A 68 4.08 8.69 23.79
C ASN A 68 5.35 9.29 24.41
N SER A 69 5.55 9.04 25.69
CA SER A 69 6.74 9.44 26.45
C SER A 69 7.66 8.27 26.80
N PHE A 70 7.45 7.08 26.21
CA PHE A 70 8.25 5.90 26.53
C PHE A 70 9.56 5.89 25.72
N ASP A 71 10.64 5.48 26.38
CA ASP A 71 11.92 5.20 25.71
C ASP A 71 11.98 3.68 25.39
N PHE A 72 11.68 3.33 24.14
CA PHE A 72 11.66 1.94 23.70
C PHE A 72 13.07 1.46 23.36
N LYS A 73 13.54 0.40 24.04
CA LYS A 73 14.81 -0.25 23.70
C LYS A 73 14.66 -1.24 22.56
N ASN A 74 13.53 -1.93 22.51
CA ASN A 74 13.25 -2.96 21.50
C ASN A 74 11.78 -2.91 21.12
N ALA A 75 11.48 -3.25 19.88
CA ALA A 75 10.13 -3.47 19.38
C ALA A 75 10.07 -4.82 18.64
N LEU A 76 8.97 -5.53 18.80
CA LEU A 76 8.67 -6.77 18.10
C LEU A 76 7.31 -6.65 17.44
N CYS A 77 7.26 -6.83 16.11
CA CYS A 77 6.02 -6.90 15.37
C CYS A 77 5.57 -8.36 15.28
N ILE A 78 4.30 -8.62 15.62
CA ILE A 78 3.70 -9.94 15.50
C ILE A 78 2.74 -9.93 14.32
N GLU A 79 3.09 -10.69 13.30
CA GLU A 79 2.34 -10.81 12.05
C GLU A 79 1.84 -12.25 11.89
N GLY A 80 0.66 -12.39 11.28
CA GLY A 80 0.03 -13.70 11.04
C GLY A 80 0.52 -14.38 9.77
N VAL A 81 1.84 -14.42 9.53
CA VAL A 81 2.41 -14.94 8.27
C VAL A 81 2.79 -16.41 8.38
N GLU A 82 4.00 -16.72 8.72
CA GLU A 82 4.55 -18.08 8.73
C GLU A 82 5.09 -18.42 10.11
N LEU A 83 4.59 -19.48 10.69
CA LEU A 83 5.03 -19.91 12.03
C LEU A 83 6.51 -20.29 11.98
N GLY A 84 7.27 -19.79 13.00
CA GLY A 84 8.70 -20.03 13.11
C GLY A 84 9.58 -19.11 12.27
N ARG A 85 9.01 -18.18 11.52
CA ARG A 85 9.77 -17.18 10.75
C ARG A 85 10.03 -15.93 11.60
N LEU A 86 11.29 -15.51 11.63
CA LEU A 86 11.72 -14.25 12.21
C LEU A 86 12.41 -13.41 11.13
N SER A 87 11.93 -12.19 10.93
CA SER A 87 12.46 -11.26 9.93
C SER A 87 13.08 -10.04 10.62
N TYR A 88 14.29 -9.66 10.21
CA TYR A 88 15.03 -8.50 10.71
C TYR A 88 15.11 -7.36 9.70
N THR A 89 14.56 -7.58 8.51
CA THR A 89 14.56 -6.59 7.42
C THR A 89 13.16 -6.39 6.89
N SER A 90 12.86 -5.18 6.46
CA SER A 90 11.64 -4.82 5.74
C SER A 90 11.96 -4.43 4.30
N ILE A 91 10.96 -4.48 3.44
CA ILE A 91 11.03 -4.00 2.07
C ILE A 91 10.51 -2.57 2.05
N GLY A 92 11.28 -1.66 1.44
CA GLY A 92 10.84 -0.29 1.19
C GLY A 92 9.64 -0.27 0.25
N MET A 93 8.71 0.66 0.46
CA MET A 93 7.46 0.73 -0.29
C MET A 93 7.00 2.18 -0.49
N LEU A 94 6.46 2.44 -1.68
CA LEU A 94 5.74 3.66 -2.01
C LEU A 94 4.42 3.25 -2.67
N ARG A 95 3.31 3.84 -2.23
CA ARG A 95 1.98 3.56 -2.74
C ARG A 95 1.30 4.84 -3.18
N GLY A 96 0.67 4.81 -4.34
CA GLY A 96 0.02 5.98 -4.89
C GLY A 96 -1.09 5.65 -5.87
N GLU A 97 -1.76 6.71 -6.30
CA GLU A 97 -2.76 6.68 -7.36
C GLU A 97 -2.40 7.72 -8.41
N ILE A 98 -2.65 7.40 -9.68
CA ILE A 98 -2.57 8.34 -10.79
C ILE A 98 -3.97 8.50 -11.36
N THR A 99 -4.48 9.73 -11.33
CA THR A 99 -5.78 10.06 -11.87
C THR A 99 -5.61 10.95 -13.09
N CYS A 100 -6.15 10.50 -14.22
CA CYS A 100 -6.22 11.27 -15.46
C CYS A 100 -7.62 11.84 -15.62
N ARG A 101 -7.71 13.15 -15.97
CA ARG A 101 -8.97 13.83 -16.26
C ARG A 101 -8.85 14.56 -17.59
N VAL A 102 -9.91 14.45 -18.39
CA VAL A 102 -10.03 15.19 -19.68
C VAL A 102 -11.05 16.30 -19.54
N PRO A 103 -10.95 17.36 -20.37
CA PRO A 103 -11.90 18.46 -20.32
C PRO A 103 -13.36 18.03 -20.48
N GLU A 104 -14.25 18.64 -19.71
CA GLU A 104 -15.70 18.38 -19.72
C GLU A 104 -16.33 18.51 -21.11
N MET A 105 -15.76 19.37 -21.98
CA MET A 105 -16.24 19.60 -23.33
C MET A 105 -15.93 18.47 -24.31
N TYR A 106 -15.13 17.47 -23.94
CA TYR A 106 -14.82 16.33 -24.80
C TYR A 106 -16.06 15.44 -24.92
N ASP A 107 -16.47 15.15 -26.17
CA ASP A 107 -17.56 14.25 -26.48
C ASP A 107 -17.29 13.49 -27.79
N TRP A 108 -18.09 12.46 -28.06
CA TRP A 108 -17.96 11.59 -29.24
C TRP A 108 -18.19 12.33 -30.56
N SER A 109 -18.83 13.50 -30.57
CA SER A 109 -19.06 14.29 -31.77
C SER A 109 -17.80 15.03 -32.23
N ARG A 110 -16.81 15.15 -31.38
CA ARG A 110 -15.51 15.73 -31.70
C ARG A 110 -14.54 14.63 -32.08
N PHE A 111 -14.41 14.37 -33.37
CA PHE A 111 -13.45 13.37 -33.85
C PHE A 111 -12.02 13.76 -33.50
N GLY A 112 -11.34 12.90 -32.70
CA GLY A 112 -9.97 13.09 -32.24
C GLY A 112 -9.83 13.44 -30.76
N ASP A 113 -10.92 13.69 -30.04
CA ASP A 113 -10.87 13.83 -28.58
C ASP A 113 -10.47 12.50 -27.94
N ALA A 114 -9.47 12.56 -27.06
CA ALA A 114 -9.05 11.40 -26.30
C ALA A 114 -9.89 11.21 -25.03
N SER A 115 -10.00 9.99 -24.54
CA SER A 115 -10.62 9.72 -23.25
C SER A 115 -9.56 9.62 -22.15
N ALA A 116 -9.94 9.88 -20.90
CA ALA A 116 -9.06 9.70 -19.75
C ALA A 116 -8.48 8.27 -19.66
N ILE A 117 -9.19 7.26 -20.18
CA ILE A 117 -8.68 5.88 -20.29
C ILE A 117 -7.49 5.81 -21.24
N LEU A 118 -7.51 6.52 -22.37
CA LEU A 118 -6.40 6.51 -23.32
C LEU A 118 -5.18 7.25 -22.75
N THR A 119 -5.38 8.37 -22.08
CA THR A 119 -4.32 9.10 -21.38
C THR A 119 -3.71 8.25 -20.27
N LEU A 120 -4.53 7.58 -19.47
CA LEU A 120 -4.06 6.66 -18.43
C LEU A 120 -3.30 5.46 -19.04
N ASN A 121 -3.75 4.92 -20.17
CA ASN A 121 -3.06 3.84 -20.87
C ASN A 121 -1.65 4.27 -21.32
N GLU A 122 -1.45 5.52 -21.76
CA GLU A 122 -0.13 6.02 -22.08
C GLU A 122 0.78 6.05 -20.83
N VAL A 123 0.26 6.52 -19.70
CA VAL A 123 0.96 6.49 -18.41
C VAL A 123 1.34 5.05 -18.03
N ILE A 124 0.40 4.11 -18.12
CA ILE A 124 0.62 2.70 -17.80
C ILE A 124 1.75 2.11 -18.65
N ASN A 125 1.73 2.35 -19.98
CA ASN A 125 2.75 1.84 -20.87
C ASN A 125 4.14 2.39 -20.51
N LYS A 126 4.25 3.70 -20.24
CA LYS A 126 5.53 4.31 -19.83
C LYS A 126 6.03 3.77 -18.50
N ILE A 127 5.15 3.56 -17.52
CA ILE A 127 5.53 2.93 -16.24
C ILE A 127 6.00 1.49 -16.45
N ASN A 128 5.33 0.72 -17.31
CA ASN A 128 5.72 -0.65 -17.63
C ASN A 128 7.08 -0.74 -18.34
N ASP A 129 7.48 0.31 -19.05
CA ASP A 129 8.76 0.39 -19.75
C ASP A 129 9.93 0.82 -18.84
N ILE A 130 9.68 1.17 -17.56
CA ILE A 130 10.73 1.50 -16.60
C ILE A 130 11.65 0.30 -16.42
N ARG A 131 12.95 0.49 -16.66
CA ARG A 131 13.96 -0.53 -16.44
C ARG A 131 14.28 -0.66 -14.95
N LEU A 132 13.63 -1.61 -14.30
CA LEU A 132 13.85 -1.88 -12.89
C LEU A 132 15.11 -2.71 -12.67
N PRO A 133 15.91 -2.44 -11.61
CA PRO A 133 17.05 -3.25 -11.27
C PRO A 133 16.61 -4.65 -10.79
N LYS A 134 17.40 -5.68 -11.11
CA LYS A 134 17.21 -7.02 -10.56
C LYS A 134 17.80 -7.18 -9.15
N ARG A 135 18.78 -6.34 -8.83
CA ARG A 135 19.42 -6.22 -7.52
C ARG A 135 19.75 -4.75 -7.27
N PRO A 136 19.22 -4.13 -6.21
CA PRO A 136 18.24 -4.69 -5.26
C PRO A 136 16.95 -5.12 -5.96
N ARG A 137 16.27 -6.15 -5.46
CA ARG A 137 15.02 -6.63 -6.05
C ARG A 137 13.96 -5.53 -5.97
N THR A 138 13.45 -5.15 -7.14
CA THR A 138 12.53 -4.02 -7.28
C THR A 138 11.35 -4.42 -8.16
N SER A 139 10.17 -3.94 -7.83
CA SER A 139 8.96 -4.14 -8.62
C SER A 139 8.02 -2.94 -8.54
N VAL A 140 7.27 -2.73 -9.61
CA VAL A 140 6.09 -1.86 -9.65
C VAL A 140 4.87 -2.76 -9.85
N VAL A 141 3.92 -2.69 -8.94
CA VAL A 141 2.67 -3.43 -9.00
C VAL A 141 1.56 -2.45 -9.35
N MET A 142 0.89 -2.67 -10.47
CA MET A 142 -0.34 -1.97 -10.84
C MET A 142 -1.50 -2.78 -10.27
N GLY A 143 -2.09 -2.30 -9.15
CA GLY A 143 -2.99 -3.10 -8.32
C GLY A 143 -4.46 -2.92 -8.64
N SER A 144 -4.84 -1.76 -9.19
CA SER A 144 -6.23 -1.45 -9.53
C SER A 144 -6.30 -0.46 -10.68
N ILE A 145 -7.38 -0.55 -11.46
CA ILE A 145 -7.72 0.42 -12.48
C ILE A 145 -9.23 0.65 -12.45
N SER A 146 -9.65 1.90 -12.60
CA SER A 146 -11.06 2.28 -12.72
C SER A 146 -11.20 3.44 -13.68
N GLY A 147 -12.34 3.58 -14.33
CA GLY A 147 -12.62 4.70 -15.24
C GLY A 147 -13.74 4.40 -16.23
N GLY A 148 -14.36 5.48 -16.71
CA GLY A 148 -15.49 5.41 -17.63
C GLY A 148 -16.81 5.02 -16.95
N SER A 149 -17.91 5.14 -17.71
CA SER A 149 -19.27 4.88 -17.20
C SER A 149 -20.15 4.09 -18.18
N SER A 150 -19.93 4.21 -19.50
CA SER A 150 -20.78 3.66 -20.53
C SER A 150 -20.00 3.38 -21.82
N PHE A 151 -20.55 2.56 -22.71
CA PHE A 151 -19.93 2.19 -23.99
C PHE A 151 -19.86 3.36 -24.99
N ASP A 152 -20.75 4.31 -24.88
CA ASP A 152 -20.95 5.40 -25.82
C ASP A 152 -20.55 6.79 -25.28
N THR A 153 -19.92 6.81 -24.11
CA THR A 153 -19.52 8.04 -23.42
C THR A 153 -18.01 8.08 -23.24
N ILE A 154 -17.38 9.19 -23.64
CA ILE A 154 -15.95 9.41 -23.38
C ILE A 154 -15.71 9.43 -21.87
N ALA A 155 -14.78 8.59 -21.40
CA ALA A 155 -14.39 8.56 -20.00
C ALA A 155 -13.73 9.89 -19.62
N LYS A 156 -14.34 10.63 -18.70
CA LYS A 156 -13.84 11.92 -18.20
C LYS A 156 -12.76 11.76 -17.16
N GLU A 157 -12.77 10.65 -16.44
CA GLU A 157 -11.81 10.32 -15.40
C GLU A 157 -11.42 8.84 -15.49
N ALA A 158 -10.14 8.56 -15.22
CA ALA A 158 -9.63 7.20 -15.04
C ALA A 158 -8.48 7.21 -14.04
N THR A 159 -8.43 6.21 -13.17
CA THR A 159 -7.48 6.12 -12.06
C THR A 159 -6.76 4.77 -12.05
N LEU A 160 -5.45 4.81 -11.82
CA LEU A 160 -4.56 3.67 -11.59
C LEU A 160 -4.07 3.68 -10.15
N GLY A 161 -4.29 2.62 -9.39
CA GLY A 161 -3.61 2.40 -8.10
C GLY A 161 -2.36 1.54 -8.30
N PHE A 162 -1.23 1.99 -7.74
CA PHE A 162 0.05 1.29 -7.87
C PHE A 162 0.85 1.24 -6.58
N GLU A 163 1.82 0.32 -6.54
CA GLU A 163 2.78 0.18 -5.45
C GLU A 163 4.17 -0.12 -6.00
N VAL A 164 5.17 0.66 -5.57
CA VAL A 164 6.59 0.40 -5.80
C VAL A 164 7.15 -0.32 -4.59
N ARG A 165 7.92 -1.38 -4.79
CA ARG A 165 8.64 -2.13 -3.74
C ARG A 165 10.10 -2.29 -4.11
N SER A 166 11.01 -2.09 -3.14
CA SER A 166 12.43 -2.41 -3.31
C SER A 166 13.10 -2.79 -2.00
N GLU A 167 14.14 -3.62 -2.09
CA GLU A 167 15.06 -3.91 -0.98
C GLU A 167 15.97 -2.72 -0.64
N ALA A 168 15.96 -1.65 -1.47
CA ALA A 168 16.71 -0.42 -1.25
C ALA A 168 15.77 0.80 -1.35
N GLU A 169 15.87 1.67 -0.37
CA GLU A 169 15.01 2.85 -0.23
C GLU A 169 15.25 3.88 -1.34
N ASP A 170 16.51 4.14 -1.65
CA ASP A 170 16.92 5.07 -2.72
C ASP A 170 16.31 4.68 -4.07
N VAL A 171 16.22 3.39 -4.35
CA VAL A 171 15.59 2.88 -5.58
C VAL A 171 14.07 3.10 -5.56
N VAL A 172 13.40 2.97 -4.41
CA VAL A 172 11.97 3.32 -4.30
C VAL A 172 11.74 4.78 -4.64
N ASP A 173 12.61 5.66 -4.14
CA ASP A 173 12.54 7.09 -4.38
C ASP A 173 12.78 7.44 -5.85
N ASP A 174 13.77 6.84 -6.48
CA ASP A 174 14.12 7.11 -7.87
C ASP A 174 13.02 6.61 -8.83
N VAL A 175 12.43 5.44 -8.54
CA VAL A 175 11.26 4.96 -9.31
C VAL A 175 10.06 5.88 -9.09
N GLY A 176 9.81 6.34 -7.86
CA GLY A 176 8.75 7.31 -7.56
C GLY A 176 8.90 8.62 -8.33
N LYS A 177 10.11 9.19 -8.39
CA LYS A 177 10.42 10.38 -9.19
C LYS A 177 10.23 10.12 -10.70
N THR A 178 10.60 8.93 -11.16
CA THR A 178 10.41 8.54 -12.57
C THR A 178 8.92 8.49 -12.92
N ILE A 179 8.09 7.93 -12.03
CA ILE A 179 6.63 7.89 -12.23
C ILE A 179 6.05 9.31 -12.23
N GLN A 180 6.52 10.19 -11.35
CA GLN A 180 6.12 11.60 -11.34
C GLN A 180 6.47 12.28 -12.67
N TYR A 181 7.69 12.09 -13.16
CA TYR A 181 8.12 12.65 -14.45
C TYR A 181 7.25 12.14 -15.60
N ILE A 182 6.89 10.84 -15.61
CA ILE A 182 5.99 10.25 -16.60
C ILE A 182 4.62 10.93 -16.57
N ALA A 183 4.06 11.15 -15.39
CA ALA A 183 2.76 11.83 -15.24
C ALA A 183 2.82 13.26 -15.81
N GLU A 184 3.86 14.02 -15.48
CA GLU A 184 4.08 15.38 -15.98
C GLU A 184 4.31 15.41 -17.50
N GLU A 185 5.08 14.47 -18.04
CA GLU A 185 5.33 14.34 -19.47
C GLU A 185 4.05 14.05 -20.24
N VAL A 186 3.23 13.10 -19.77
CA VAL A 186 1.96 12.76 -20.41
C VAL A 186 0.98 13.93 -20.34
N ALA A 187 0.86 14.59 -19.19
CA ALA A 187 0.03 15.78 -19.04
C ALA A 187 0.44 16.88 -20.03
N SER A 188 1.74 17.15 -20.16
CA SER A 188 2.25 18.16 -21.10
C SER A 188 2.01 17.80 -22.56
N LYS A 189 2.07 16.51 -22.92
CA LYS A 189 1.88 16.04 -24.29
C LYS A 189 0.42 16.02 -24.70
N THR A 190 -0.48 15.61 -23.82
CA THR A 190 -1.90 15.45 -24.13
C THR A 190 -2.70 16.72 -23.88
N GLY A 191 -2.25 17.56 -22.95
CA GLY A 191 -3.01 18.68 -22.43
C GLY A 191 -4.08 18.30 -21.42
N ASP A 192 -4.12 17.03 -21.02
CA ASP A 192 -5.02 16.52 -19.99
C ASP A 192 -4.43 16.74 -18.59
N GLU A 193 -5.29 16.70 -17.58
CA GLU A 193 -4.84 16.69 -16.19
C GLU A 193 -4.38 15.28 -15.81
N VAL A 194 -3.16 15.16 -15.31
CA VAL A 194 -2.61 13.90 -14.78
C VAL A 194 -2.08 14.18 -13.36
N GLU A 195 -2.83 13.74 -12.37
CA GLU A 195 -2.55 13.94 -10.96
C GLU A 195 -1.91 12.68 -10.36
N LEU A 196 -0.78 12.84 -9.66
CA LEU A 196 -0.14 11.79 -8.88
C LEU A 196 -0.33 12.08 -7.39
N ASP A 197 -1.02 11.19 -6.68
CA ASP A 197 -1.19 11.21 -5.23
C ASP A 197 -0.39 10.06 -4.59
N ILE A 198 0.66 10.38 -3.86
CA ILE A 198 1.45 9.42 -3.08
C ILE A 198 1.00 9.52 -1.62
N PHE A 199 0.30 8.50 -1.14
CA PHE A 199 -0.34 8.53 0.18
C PHE A 199 0.30 7.58 1.20
N ALA A 200 1.22 6.70 0.79
CA ALA A 200 1.94 5.82 1.70
C ALA A 200 3.39 5.65 1.28
N ARG A 201 4.29 5.73 2.27
CA ARG A 201 5.72 5.52 2.06
C ARG A 201 6.34 4.89 3.29
N ARG A 202 7.06 3.78 3.08
CA ARG A 202 7.79 3.04 4.12
C ARG A 202 9.24 2.88 3.71
N ARG A 203 10.09 3.14 4.67
CA ARG A 203 11.55 3.00 4.58
C ARG A 203 12.01 1.71 5.23
#